data_98ddc4d229b2bd0dfafcda34916e2221
#
_entry.id   98ddc4d229b2bd0dfafcda34916e2221
#
_cell.length_a   1.000
_cell.length_b   1.000
_cell.length_c   1.000
_cell.angle_alpha   90.00
_cell.angle_beta   90.00
_cell.angle_gamma   90.00
#
_symmetry.space_group_name_H-M   'P 1'
#
loop_
_entity.id
_entity.type
_entity.pdbx_description
1 polymer ?
#
loop_
_entity_poly.entity_id
_entity_poly.type
_entity_poly.pdbx_seq_one_letter_code
_entity_poly.pdbx_strand_id
1 'polypeptide(L)'
;MIKKIAILIISLILASVCLCACVYIPDENGDEDYSLCKLTENDIINSTDYQFTSINSRREANGTYVYSIQSLSGVYTLKKVEGSYGVLTFNVTITLHSGNLRACLVKDGEIVREIPINEFAQINVSNPDGKYAIKLAGESASFDVEINK
;
A
#
# COMPACT_ATOMS: atom_id res chain seq x y z
N MET A 1 -45.71 15.05 -33.45
CA MET A 1 -45.28 13.94 -32.56
C MET A 1 -43.81 13.59 -32.72
N ILE A 2 -43.27 13.47 -33.91
CA ILE A 2 -41.89 13.01 -34.20
C ILE A 2 -40.78 13.91 -33.56
N LYS A 3 -40.97 15.24 -33.55
CA LYS A 3 -39.97 16.17 -32.95
C LYS A 3 -39.80 16.04 -31.43
N LYS A 4 -40.82 15.63 -30.67
CA LYS A 4 -40.73 15.41 -29.22
C LYS A 4 -40.05 14.14 -28.86
N ILE A 5 -40.16 13.10 -29.71
CA ILE A 5 -39.49 11.80 -29.52
C ILE A 5 -37.98 11.94 -29.80
N ALA A 6 -37.57 12.70 -30.81
CA ALA A 6 -36.19 12.97 -31.13
C ALA A 6 -35.44 13.68 -29.99
N ILE A 7 -36.06 14.63 -29.31
CA ILE A 7 -35.45 15.35 -28.18
C ILE A 7 -35.30 14.43 -26.97
N LEU A 8 -36.22 13.50 -26.74
CA LEU A 8 -36.12 12.53 -25.64
C LEU A 8 -35.00 11.52 -25.85
N ILE A 9 -34.78 11.08 -27.08
CA ILE A 9 -33.71 10.15 -27.44
C ILE A 9 -32.32 10.81 -27.30
N ILE A 10 -32.19 12.08 -27.70
CA ILE A 10 -30.93 12.83 -27.56
C ILE A 10 -30.61 13.08 -26.09
N SER A 11 -31.60 13.36 -25.25
CA SER A 11 -31.40 13.50 -23.80
C SER A 11 -30.95 12.22 -23.13
N LEU A 12 -31.44 11.04 -23.59
CA LEU A 12 -31.04 9.74 -23.04
C LEU A 12 -29.61 9.36 -23.44
N ILE A 13 -29.19 9.77 -24.62
CA ILE A 13 -27.80 9.50 -25.10
C ILE A 13 -26.78 10.39 -24.35
N LEU A 14 -27.12 11.64 -24.02
CA LEU A 14 -26.26 12.53 -23.25
C LEU A 14 -26.08 12.07 -21.79
N ALA A 15 -27.10 11.45 -21.19
CA ALA A 15 -26.99 10.90 -19.83
C ALA A 15 -26.12 9.64 -19.73
N SER A 16 -25.91 8.95 -20.85
CA SER A 16 -25.12 7.72 -20.91
C SER A 16 -23.60 7.96 -21.00
N VAL A 17 -23.17 9.18 -21.32
CA VAL A 17 -21.73 9.50 -21.53
C VAL A 17 -21.04 9.96 -20.25
N CYS A 18 -21.76 10.17 -19.14
CA CYS A 18 -21.18 10.54 -17.85
C CYS A 18 -20.82 9.37 -16.93
N LEU A 19 -20.96 8.14 -17.40
CA LEU A 19 -20.35 6.98 -16.75
C LEU A 19 -18.95 6.75 -17.31
N CYS A 20 -18.09 7.78 -16.89
CA CYS A 20 -16.80 7.72 -17.13
C CYS A 20 -15.86 6.84 -16.64
N ALA A 21 -15.38 6.49 -17.52
CA ALA A 21 -14.01 6.07 -17.81
C ALA A 21 -13.03 6.71 -16.85
N CYS A 22 -12.66 5.94 -15.83
CA CYS A 22 -11.29 5.96 -15.42
C CYS A 22 -10.49 5.37 -16.58
N VAL A 23 -10.04 6.24 -17.47
CA VAL A 23 -9.08 5.88 -18.50
C VAL A 23 -7.78 5.60 -17.76
N TYR A 24 -7.46 4.33 -17.62
CA TYR A 24 -6.12 3.88 -17.35
C TYR A 24 -5.27 4.29 -18.56
N ILE A 25 -4.44 5.30 -18.37
CA ILE A 25 -3.39 5.65 -19.32
C ILE A 25 -2.15 4.91 -18.83
N PRO A 26 -1.71 3.84 -19.51
CA PRO A 26 -0.42 3.25 -19.20
C PRO A 26 0.65 4.25 -19.58
N ASP A 27 1.49 4.62 -18.61
CA ASP A 27 2.68 5.42 -18.85
C ASP A 27 3.68 4.58 -19.65
N GLU A 28 4.14 5.07 -20.80
CA GLU A 28 5.02 4.32 -21.73
C GLU A 28 6.46 4.13 -21.22
N ASN A 29 6.78 4.56 -20.03
CA ASN A 29 8.10 4.40 -19.45
C ASN A 29 8.05 3.31 -18.37
N GLY A 30 8.14 2.10 -18.76
CA GLY A 30 8.35 0.82 -18.06
C GLY A 30 8.82 0.76 -16.58
N ASP A 31 8.69 1.82 -15.83
CA ASP A 31 8.73 1.83 -14.38
C ASP A 31 7.33 1.46 -13.89
N GLU A 32 7.15 0.21 -13.50
CA GLU A 32 5.95 -0.22 -12.80
C GLU A 32 5.78 0.66 -11.55
N ASP A 33 4.91 1.66 -11.65
CA ASP A 33 4.54 2.53 -10.53
C ASP A 33 3.75 1.71 -9.51
N TYR A 34 4.46 1.09 -8.58
CA TYR A 34 3.91 0.26 -7.50
C TYR A 34 3.15 1.08 -6.45
N SER A 35 3.02 2.38 -6.64
CA SER A 35 2.45 3.26 -5.63
C SER A 35 1.44 4.24 -6.19
N LEU A 36 0.19 3.79 -6.30
CA LEU A 36 -0.94 4.72 -6.48
C LEU A 36 -1.23 5.56 -5.23
N CYS A 37 -0.50 5.32 -4.15
CA CYS A 37 -0.64 6.04 -2.89
C CYS A 37 -0.02 7.44 -3.01
N LYS A 38 -0.83 8.47 -2.79
CA LYS A 38 -0.43 9.89 -2.91
C LYS A 38 0.36 10.42 -1.71
N LEU A 39 0.50 9.63 -0.64
CA LEU A 39 1.29 10.01 0.51
C LEU A 39 2.75 10.18 0.11
N THR A 40 3.31 11.35 0.42
CA THR A 40 4.69 11.67 0.08
C THR A 40 5.67 10.91 0.97
N GLU A 41 6.94 10.84 0.59
CA GLU A 41 7.99 10.26 1.44
C GLU A 41 8.06 10.94 2.81
N ASN A 42 7.91 12.26 2.84
CA ASN A 42 7.91 13.02 4.08
C ASN A 42 6.72 12.63 4.98
N ASP A 43 5.55 12.34 4.42
CA ASP A 43 4.40 11.85 5.17
C ASP A 43 4.71 10.45 5.75
N ILE A 44 5.28 9.56 4.94
CA ILE A 44 5.63 8.20 5.36
C ILE A 44 6.67 8.21 6.48
N ILE A 45 7.67 9.06 6.38
CA ILE A 45 8.75 9.15 7.37
C ILE A 45 8.23 9.71 8.69
N ASN A 46 7.52 10.85 8.65
CA ASN A 46 7.22 11.66 9.83
C ASN A 46 5.85 11.39 10.44
N SER A 47 4.88 10.89 9.64
CA SER A 47 3.56 10.60 10.18
C SER A 47 3.52 9.26 10.91
N THR A 48 2.68 9.24 11.94
CA THR A 48 2.22 8.04 12.64
C THR A 48 0.69 8.03 12.73
N ASP A 49 0.04 8.95 12.03
CA ASP A 49 -1.41 9.09 12.05
C ASP A 49 -2.03 8.13 11.06
N TYR A 50 -2.92 7.29 11.55
CA TYR A 50 -3.63 6.32 10.75
C TYR A 50 -5.04 6.06 11.30
N GLN A 51 -5.89 5.60 10.41
CA GLN A 51 -7.21 5.05 10.72
C GLN A 51 -7.39 3.74 9.97
N PHE A 52 -8.06 2.78 10.56
CA PHE A 52 -8.48 1.54 9.91
C PHE A 52 -9.83 1.07 10.46
N THR A 53 -10.58 0.33 9.65
CA THR A 53 -11.86 -0.24 10.09
C THR A 53 -11.64 -1.42 11.03
N SER A 54 -10.69 -2.29 10.70
CA SER A 54 -10.30 -3.40 11.57
C SER A 54 -8.86 -3.83 11.32
N ILE A 55 -8.24 -4.37 12.37
CA ILE A 55 -6.97 -5.07 12.30
C ILE A 55 -7.07 -6.37 13.08
N ASN A 56 -6.74 -7.47 12.45
CA ASN A 56 -6.58 -8.77 13.09
C ASN A 56 -5.12 -9.20 12.94
N SER A 57 -4.57 -9.79 13.98
CA SER A 57 -3.23 -10.34 13.94
C SER A 57 -3.16 -11.71 14.61
N ARG A 58 -2.39 -12.61 14.03
CA ARG A 58 -2.07 -13.89 14.61
C ARG A 58 -0.59 -14.22 14.41
N ARG A 59 -0.05 -15.03 15.32
CA ARG A 59 1.27 -15.63 15.16
C ARG A 59 1.11 -17.10 14.86
N GLU A 60 1.75 -17.56 13.81
CA GLU A 60 1.77 -18.97 13.43
C GLU A 60 2.84 -19.76 14.21
N ALA A 61 2.72 -21.09 14.21
CA ALA A 61 3.65 -21.96 14.92
C ALA A 61 5.10 -21.86 14.41
N ASN A 62 5.28 -21.52 13.12
CA ASN A 62 6.58 -21.29 12.48
C ASN A 62 7.22 -19.93 12.83
N GLY A 63 6.54 -19.10 13.64
CA GLY A 63 6.98 -17.78 14.04
C GLY A 63 6.57 -16.64 13.12
N THR A 64 5.88 -16.93 12.01
CA THR A 64 5.31 -15.91 11.12
C THR A 64 4.20 -15.14 11.79
N TYR A 65 4.21 -13.83 11.65
CA TYR A 65 3.10 -12.97 12.03
C TYR A 65 2.27 -12.67 10.79
N VAL A 66 0.96 -12.85 10.92
CA VAL A 66 -0.02 -12.55 9.88
C VAL A 66 -0.92 -11.44 10.37
N TYR A 67 -1.07 -10.40 9.57
CA TYR A 67 -1.94 -9.27 9.82
C TYR A 67 -2.97 -9.17 8.69
N SER A 68 -4.24 -8.96 9.04
CA SER A 68 -5.30 -8.58 8.10
C SER A 68 -5.79 -7.20 8.49
N ILE A 69 -5.63 -6.23 7.60
CA ILE A 69 -5.95 -4.82 7.84
C ILE A 69 -7.00 -4.38 6.82
N GLN A 70 -8.06 -3.72 7.30
CA GLN A 70 -9.14 -3.20 6.46
C GLN A 70 -9.21 -1.69 6.50
N SER A 71 -9.25 -1.09 5.31
CA SER A 71 -9.42 0.35 5.09
C SER A 71 -8.37 1.21 5.80
N LEU A 72 -7.10 0.83 5.72
CA LEU A 72 -6.02 1.69 6.22
C LEU A 72 -5.99 3.01 5.45
N SER A 73 -6.04 4.12 6.18
CA SER A 73 -5.80 5.47 5.67
C SER A 73 -4.78 6.16 6.57
N GLY A 74 -3.69 6.65 5.99
CA GLY A 74 -2.55 7.20 6.71
C GLY A 74 -1.37 6.24 6.81
N VAL A 75 -0.48 6.46 7.78
CA VAL A 75 0.80 5.73 7.91
C VAL A 75 0.84 4.87 9.16
N TYR A 76 0.83 3.56 8.99
CA TYR A 76 0.91 2.57 10.06
C TYR A 76 2.32 1.98 10.16
N THR A 77 2.87 1.93 11.38
CA THR A 77 4.15 1.25 11.63
C THR A 77 3.89 -0.20 12.03
N LEU A 78 4.15 -1.12 11.12
CA LEU A 78 3.93 -2.56 11.32
C LEU A 78 4.93 -3.16 12.31
N LYS A 79 6.23 -2.82 12.17
CA LYS A 79 7.32 -3.39 12.94
C LYS A 79 8.43 -2.37 13.18
N LYS A 80 8.93 -2.30 14.42
CA LYS A 80 10.15 -1.56 14.76
C LYS A 80 11.21 -2.53 15.23
N VAL A 81 12.46 -2.33 14.81
CA VAL A 81 13.62 -3.15 15.22
C VAL A 81 14.82 -2.25 15.38
N GLU A 82 15.56 -2.45 16.45
CA GLU A 82 16.89 -1.86 16.59
C GLU A 82 17.93 -2.76 15.94
N GLY A 83 18.82 -2.16 15.19
CA GLY A 83 19.95 -2.84 14.58
C GLY A 83 20.90 -3.34 15.64
N SER A 84 21.41 -4.54 15.42
CA SER A 84 22.47 -5.14 16.21
C SER A 84 23.47 -5.82 15.27
N TYR A 85 24.60 -6.30 15.81
CA TYR A 85 25.60 -6.99 15.00
C TYR A 85 25.00 -8.18 14.23
N GLY A 86 25.52 -8.42 13.02
CA GLY A 86 25.16 -9.56 12.18
C GLY A 86 24.33 -9.17 10.97
N VAL A 87 23.31 -9.95 10.66
CA VAL A 87 22.37 -9.70 9.54
C VAL A 87 20.95 -9.62 10.09
N LEU A 88 20.26 -8.56 9.75
CA LEU A 88 18.83 -8.41 10.00
C LEU A 88 18.09 -8.85 8.74
N THR A 89 17.29 -9.91 8.85
CA THR A 89 16.50 -10.44 7.74
C THR A 89 15.02 -10.30 8.03
N PHE A 90 14.25 -9.79 7.06
CA PHE A 90 12.80 -9.85 7.05
C PHE A 90 12.33 -10.57 5.79
N ASN A 91 11.46 -11.54 5.96
CA ASN A 91 10.69 -12.13 4.87
C ASN A 91 9.28 -11.55 4.95
N VAL A 92 8.86 -10.84 3.94
CA VAL A 92 7.59 -10.09 3.91
C VAL A 92 6.81 -10.45 2.67
N THR A 93 5.54 -10.75 2.83
CA THR A 93 4.57 -10.85 1.73
C THR A 93 3.42 -9.93 2.05
N ILE A 94 3.05 -9.06 1.12
CA ILE A 94 1.91 -8.15 1.25
C ILE A 94 0.95 -8.46 0.11
N THR A 95 -0.30 -8.82 0.45
CA THR A 95 -1.36 -9.08 -0.53
C THR A 95 -2.40 -7.97 -0.44
N LEU A 96 -2.44 -7.09 -1.42
CA LEU A 96 -3.40 -6.00 -1.51
C LEU A 96 -4.73 -6.51 -2.10
N HIS A 97 -5.84 -6.22 -1.43
CA HIS A 97 -7.19 -6.57 -1.84
C HIS A 97 -7.93 -5.38 -2.45
N SER A 98 -7.74 -4.17 -1.89
CA SER A 98 -8.37 -2.95 -2.40
C SER A 98 -7.66 -1.69 -1.88
N GLY A 99 -7.91 -0.55 -2.54
CA GLY A 99 -7.31 0.74 -2.22
C GLY A 99 -5.87 0.86 -2.74
N ASN A 100 -5.15 1.87 -2.25
CA ASN A 100 -3.77 2.13 -2.62
C ASN A 100 -2.87 1.91 -1.41
N LEU A 101 -1.75 1.23 -1.61
CA LEU A 101 -0.82 0.89 -0.53
C LEU A 101 0.62 1.06 -1.01
N ARG A 102 1.43 1.68 -0.17
CA ARG A 102 2.89 1.75 -0.28
C ARG A 102 3.51 1.16 0.98
N ALA A 103 4.53 0.34 0.83
CA ALA A 103 5.23 -0.28 1.95
C ALA A 103 6.73 -0.01 1.87
N CYS A 104 7.33 0.42 2.97
CA CYS A 104 8.72 0.86 3.00
C CYS A 104 9.46 0.34 4.22
N LEU A 105 10.76 0.05 4.04
CA LEU A 105 11.71 -0.02 5.13
C LEU A 105 12.30 1.38 5.36
N VAL A 106 12.12 1.89 6.56
CA VAL A 106 12.66 3.18 7.00
C VAL A 106 13.79 2.94 8.00
N LYS A 107 14.91 3.66 7.87
CA LYS A 107 16.03 3.68 8.81
C LYS A 107 16.26 5.11 9.27
N ASP A 108 16.22 5.37 10.58
CA ASP A 108 16.56 6.67 11.21
C ASP A 108 15.92 7.88 10.52
N GLY A 109 14.69 7.72 9.99
CA GLY A 109 13.94 8.79 9.30
C GLY A 109 14.20 8.89 7.80
N GLU A 110 14.78 7.89 7.16
CA GLU A 110 14.98 7.82 5.72
C GLU A 110 14.38 6.53 5.14
N ILE A 111 13.74 6.58 3.97
CA ILE A 111 13.31 5.39 3.25
C ILE A 111 14.55 4.77 2.61
N VAL A 112 14.91 3.57 3.07
CA VAL A 112 16.08 2.85 2.55
C VAL A 112 15.71 1.76 1.55
N ARG A 113 14.44 1.36 1.52
CA ARG A 113 13.94 0.36 0.56
C ARG A 113 12.42 0.40 0.46
N GLU A 114 11.92 0.30 -0.78
CA GLU A 114 10.52 -0.03 -1.07
C GLU A 114 10.31 -1.55 -0.91
N ILE A 115 9.15 -1.92 -0.40
CA ILE A 115 8.72 -3.31 -0.26
C ILE A 115 7.64 -3.56 -1.29
N PRO A 116 7.83 -4.50 -2.23
CA PRO A 116 6.86 -4.75 -3.28
C PRO A 116 5.52 -5.24 -2.72
N ILE A 117 4.44 -4.86 -3.40
CA ILE A 117 3.08 -5.28 -3.11
C ILE A 117 2.73 -6.46 -4.02
N ASN A 118 1.98 -7.45 -3.49
CA ASN A 118 1.58 -8.68 -4.18
C ASN A 118 2.74 -9.60 -4.56
N GLU A 119 3.90 -9.40 -3.94
CA GLU A 119 5.10 -10.21 -4.16
C GLU A 119 5.77 -10.57 -2.83
N PHE A 120 6.59 -11.61 -2.86
CA PHE A 120 7.47 -11.97 -1.75
C PHE A 120 8.74 -11.10 -1.78
N ALA A 121 9.07 -10.51 -0.65
CA ALA A 121 10.31 -9.77 -0.46
C ALA A 121 11.16 -10.36 0.65
N GLN A 122 12.42 -10.69 0.35
CA GLN A 122 13.44 -10.91 1.36
C GLN A 122 14.30 -9.66 1.49
N ILE A 123 14.33 -9.09 2.68
CA ILE A 123 15.07 -7.88 3.01
C ILE A 123 16.23 -8.28 3.93
N ASN A 124 17.45 -8.13 3.44
CA ASN A 124 18.66 -8.39 4.20
C ASN A 124 19.41 -7.08 4.44
N VAL A 125 19.70 -6.78 5.70
CA VAL A 125 20.55 -5.65 6.11
C VAL A 125 21.76 -6.21 6.80
N SER A 126 22.94 -6.06 6.18
CA SER A 126 24.23 -6.50 6.75
C SER A 126 24.75 -5.43 7.72
N ASN A 127 25.24 -5.88 8.87
CA ASN A 127 25.75 -5.02 9.95
C ASN A 127 24.77 -3.89 10.28
N PRO A 128 23.52 -4.21 10.65
CA PRO A 128 22.52 -3.21 10.90
C PRO A 128 22.92 -2.34 12.09
N ASP A 129 22.82 -1.05 11.90
CA ASP A 129 22.98 -0.01 12.91
C ASP A 129 21.75 0.90 12.89
N GLY A 130 21.41 1.50 14.01
CA GLY A 130 20.26 2.43 14.08
C GLY A 130 18.91 1.76 14.22
N LYS A 131 17.85 2.52 13.96
CA LYS A 131 16.46 2.11 14.16
C LYS A 131 15.77 1.87 12.83
N TYR A 132 15.26 0.66 12.66
CA TYR A 132 14.54 0.26 11.46
C TYR A 132 13.04 0.16 11.75
N ALA A 133 12.21 0.55 10.78
CA ALA A 133 10.77 0.38 10.84
C ALA A 133 10.22 -0.06 9.48
N ILE A 134 9.30 -1.01 9.49
CA ILE A 134 8.46 -1.30 8.32
C ILE A 134 7.22 -0.43 8.46
N LYS A 135 7.03 0.46 7.51
CA LYS A 135 5.89 1.38 7.45
C LYS A 135 5.00 1.06 6.26
N LEU A 136 3.71 1.17 6.49
CA LEU A 136 2.64 0.94 5.53
C LEU A 136 1.85 2.24 5.39
N ALA A 137 1.83 2.81 4.19
CA ALA A 137 1.10 4.02 3.86
C ALA A 137 -0.09 3.65 2.98
N GLY A 138 -1.31 3.87 3.47
CA GLY A 138 -2.55 3.44 2.81
C GLY A 138 -3.51 4.57 2.52
N GLU A 139 -4.27 4.43 1.44
CA GLU A 139 -5.44 5.22 1.09
C GLU A 139 -6.63 4.27 0.92
N SER A 140 -7.39 4.09 2.01
CA SER A 140 -8.48 3.10 2.11
C SER A 140 -8.03 1.68 1.74
N ALA A 141 -6.77 1.34 2.05
CA ALA A 141 -6.16 0.08 1.66
C ALA A 141 -6.63 -1.08 2.55
N SER A 142 -7.04 -2.18 1.92
CA SER A 142 -7.34 -3.45 2.60
C SER A 142 -6.37 -4.51 2.09
N PHE A 143 -5.66 -5.17 3.01
CA PHE A 143 -4.56 -6.06 2.66
C PHE A 143 -4.22 -7.04 3.79
N ASP A 144 -3.52 -8.10 3.42
CA ASP A 144 -2.88 -9.02 4.36
C ASP A 144 -1.36 -8.84 4.32
N VAL A 145 -0.71 -9.00 5.47
CA VAL A 145 0.75 -9.01 5.60
C VAL A 145 1.19 -10.26 6.33
N GLU A 146 2.11 -10.99 5.74
CA GLU A 146 2.87 -12.05 6.40
C GLU A 146 4.30 -11.58 6.61
N ILE A 147 4.79 -11.65 7.85
CA ILE A 147 6.16 -11.24 8.17
C ILE A 147 6.83 -12.25 9.09
N ASN A 148 8.03 -12.66 8.71
CA ASN A 148 8.93 -13.51 9.49
C ASN A 148 10.30 -12.84 9.62
N LYS A 149 10.97 -13.05 10.76
CA LYS A 149 12.30 -12.53 11.08
C LYS A 149 13.26 -13.69 11.35
#